data_2edf83347e8dcde4b199ba7595e45987
#
_entry.id   2edf83347e8dcde4b199ba7595e45987
#
_cell.length_a   1.000
_cell.length_b   1.000
_cell.length_c   1.000
_cell.angle_alpha   90.00
_cell.angle_beta   90.00
_cell.angle_gamma   90.00
#
_symmetry.space_group_name_H-M   'P 1'
#
loop_
_entity.id
_entity.type
_entity.pdbx_description
1 polymer ?
#
loop_
_entity_poly.entity_id
_entity_poly.type
_entity_poly.pdbx_seq_one_letter_code
_entity_poly.pdbx_strand_id
1 'polypeptide(L)'
;SAYSSPLILITDEKCEYARALKLHPSRFSIHHLTVNSKVPRTFQNPLFASNYLDRELRKDLADHRRETVCFPRNVANMLNRLVVYLGWHNYEKPYRIGRHIVMTHAEVAGIERKAICKAREKQFQERAFLSRAGLSLLDKKLWLRSFPTPLKRKAEYVPAYAYA
;
A
#
# COMPACT_ATOMS: atom_id res chain seq x y z
N SER A 1 -24.20 -6.30 -5.72
CA SER A 1 -23.18 -6.17 -4.65
C SER A 1 -22.08 -7.19 -4.90
N ALA A 2 -20.84 -6.72 -5.07
CA ALA A 2 -19.72 -7.54 -5.53
C ALA A 2 -19.08 -8.45 -4.46
N TYR A 3 -19.54 -8.43 -3.21
CA TYR A 3 -19.00 -9.26 -2.15
C TYR A 3 -20.12 -9.91 -1.36
N SER A 4 -20.31 -11.21 -1.57
CA SER A 4 -21.30 -12.03 -0.84
C SER A 4 -20.82 -12.51 0.54
N SER A 5 -19.53 -12.39 0.84
CA SER A 5 -18.93 -12.79 2.12
C SER A 5 -18.43 -11.57 2.89
N PRO A 6 -18.54 -11.56 4.23
CA PRO A 6 -18.02 -10.48 5.04
C PRO A 6 -16.50 -10.36 4.89
N LEU A 7 -16.00 -9.15 4.76
CA LEU A 7 -14.57 -8.87 4.73
C LEU A 7 -13.99 -9.01 6.15
N ILE A 8 -12.96 -9.84 6.30
CA ILE A 8 -12.23 -9.94 7.55
C ILE A 8 -11.06 -8.95 7.52
N LEU A 9 -11.07 -8.00 8.45
CA LEU A 9 -9.98 -7.05 8.66
C LEU A 9 -9.22 -7.42 9.93
N ILE A 10 -7.93 -7.72 9.79
CA ILE A 10 -7.07 -8.05 10.92
C ILE A 10 -6.10 -6.89 11.15
N THR A 11 -6.07 -6.34 12.36
CA THR A 11 -5.17 -5.23 12.74
C THR A 11 -4.51 -5.47 14.09
N ASP A 12 -3.54 -4.63 14.43
CA ASP A 12 -3.10 -4.51 15.82
C ASP A 12 -4.16 -3.75 16.66
N GLU A 13 -3.87 -3.58 17.95
CA GLU A 13 -4.79 -2.98 18.93
C GLU A 13 -4.87 -1.44 18.86
N LYS A 14 -4.35 -0.77 17.82
CA LYS A 14 -4.44 0.68 17.71
C LYS A 14 -5.88 1.15 17.60
N CYS A 15 -6.26 2.07 18.48
CA CYS A 15 -7.64 2.57 18.58
C CYS A 15 -8.09 3.32 17.30
N GLU A 16 -7.15 3.82 16.49
CA GLU A 16 -7.42 4.51 15.24
C GLU A 16 -8.15 3.62 14.23
N TYR A 17 -7.83 2.32 14.19
CA TYR A 17 -8.53 1.39 13.29
C TYR A 17 -10.01 1.24 13.66
N ALA A 18 -10.30 1.06 14.94
CA ALA A 18 -11.67 0.96 15.40
C ALA A 18 -12.47 2.25 15.17
N ARG A 19 -11.82 3.42 15.33
CA ARG A 19 -12.43 4.73 15.02
C ARG A 19 -12.71 4.87 13.52
N ALA A 20 -11.76 4.52 12.67
CA ALA A 20 -11.91 4.59 11.22
C ALA A 20 -13.04 3.69 10.73
N LEU A 21 -13.14 2.47 11.28
CA LEU A 21 -14.21 1.53 10.93
C LEU A 21 -15.59 2.04 11.29
N LYS A 22 -15.76 2.74 12.43
CA LYS A 22 -17.04 3.34 12.80
C LYS A 22 -17.57 4.35 11.76
N LEU A 23 -16.64 5.00 11.06
CA LEU A 23 -16.96 6.00 10.03
C LEU A 23 -17.07 5.38 8.62
N HIS A 24 -16.67 4.11 8.45
CA HIS A 24 -16.65 3.49 7.13
C HIS A 24 -18.09 3.13 6.67
N PRO A 25 -18.49 3.45 5.42
CA PRO A 25 -19.83 3.15 4.91
C PRO A 25 -20.19 1.66 4.97
N SER A 26 -19.23 0.78 4.71
CA SER A 26 -19.41 -0.67 4.71
C SER A 26 -19.08 -1.33 6.06
N ARG A 27 -19.13 -0.62 7.17
CA ARG A 27 -18.73 -1.12 8.50
C ARG A 27 -19.42 -2.42 8.91
N PHE A 28 -20.66 -2.61 8.50
CA PHE A 28 -21.47 -3.81 8.83
C PHE A 28 -21.06 -5.05 8.02
N SER A 29 -20.34 -4.86 6.93
CA SER A 29 -19.79 -5.95 6.10
C SER A 29 -18.35 -6.30 6.47
N ILE A 30 -17.77 -5.63 7.47
CA ILE A 30 -16.38 -5.82 7.89
C ILE A 30 -16.35 -6.46 9.27
N HIS A 31 -15.80 -7.66 9.35
CA HIS A 31 -15.51 -8.33 10.62
C HIS A 31 -14.09 -7.96 11.07
N HIS A 32 -13.98 -7.15 12.11
CA HIS A 32 -12.71 -6.65 12.62
C HIS A 32 -12.16 -7.56 13.71
N LEU A 33 -10.99 -8.12 13.48
CA LEU A 33 -10.22 -8.92 14.44
C LEU A 33 -8.98 -8.14 14.85
N THR A 34 -8.74 -8.07 16.16
CA THR A 34 -7.54 -7.45 16.71
C THR A 34 -6.55 -8.49 17.20
N VAL A 35 -5.28 -8.26 16.92
CA VAL A 35 -4.17 -9.09 17.38
C VAL A 35 -3.31 -8.28 18.34
N ASN A 36 -3.01 -8.84 19.51
CA ASN A 36 -2.19 -8.15 20.49
C ASN A 36 -0.79 -7.84 19.92
N SER A 37 -0.35 -6.61 20.06
CA SER A 37 0.92 -6.10 19.51
C SER A 37 2.17 -6.77 20.10
N LYS A 38 2.03 -7.43 21.26
CA LYS A 38 3.10 -8.16 21.97
C LYS A 38 3.26 -9.61 21.51
N VAL A 39 2.31 -10.12 20.71
CA VAL A 39 2.41 -11.49 20.14
C VAL A 39 3.67 -11.56 19.27
N PRO A 40 4.49 -12.62 19.41
CA PRO A 40 5.68 -12.81 18.60
C PRO A 40 5.39 -12.69 17.09
N ARG A 41 6.27 -12.01 16.37
CA ARG A 41 6.14 -11.77 14.92
C ARG A 41 6.63 -12.96 14.11
N THR A 42 6.16 -14.15 14.47
CA THR A 42 6.45 -15.41 13.77
C THR A 42 5.52 -15.59 12.58
N PHE A 43 5.81 -16.58 11.76
CA PHE A 43 4.98 -16.98 10.62
C PHE A 43 3.53 -17.30 10.99
N GLN A 44 3.28 -17.73 12.22
CA GLN A 44 1.95 -18.04 12.75
C GLN A 44 1.12 -16.82 13.13
N ASN A 45 1.77 -15.64 13.24
CA ASN A 45 1.06 -14.40 13.56
C ASN A 45 0.23 -13.95 12.35
N PRO A 46 -1.08 -13.72 12.48
CA PRO A 46 -1.93 -13.26 11.37
C PRO A 46 -1.46 -11.97 10.71
N LEU A 47 -0.71 -11.12 11.44
CA LEU A 47 -0.13 -9.87 10.93
C LEU A 47 1.27 -10.07 10.33
N PHE A 48 1.77 -11.31 10.20
CA PHE A 48 3.13 -11.57 9.72
C PHE A 48 3.40 -10.93 8.35
N ALA A 49 2.51 -11.12 7.39
CA ALA A 49 2.66 -10.58 6.04
C ALA A 49 2.73 -9.04 6.04
N SER A 50 1.85 -8.38 6.81
CA SER A 50 1.85 -6.92 6.95
C SER A 50 3.11 -6.40 7.65
N ASN A 51 3.53 -7.07 8.72
CA ASN A 51 4.76 -6.74 9.45
C ASN A 51 6.01 -6.93 8.60
N TYR A 52 6.02 -7.98 7.77
CA TYR A 52 7.10 -8.24 6.82
C TYR A 52 7.20 -7.11 5.79
N LEU A 53 6.08 -6.76 5.16
CA LEU A 53 6.04 -5.71 4.15
C LEU A 53 6.44 -4.34 4.73
N ASP A 54 5.94 -3.99 5.93
CA ASP A 54 6.32 -2.77 6.63
C ASP A 54 7.83 -2.70 6.88
N ARG A 55 8.45 -3.81 7.28
CA ARG A 55 9.91 -3.90 7.43
C ARG A 55 10.65 -3.68 6.12
N GLU A 56 10.19 -4.32 5.03
CA GLU A 56 10.80 -4.17 3.71
C GLU A 56 10.66 -2.73 3.18
N LEU A 57 9.50 -2.11 3.36
CA LEU A 57 9.27 -0.70 3.02
C LEU A 57 10.23 0.22 3.75
N ARG A 58 10.41 0.03 5.06
CA ARG A 58 11.34 0.83 5.87
C ARG A 58 12.80 0.61 5.51
N LYS A 59 13.14 -0.57 5.05
CA LYS A 59 14.49 -0.91 4.59
C LYS A 59 14.80 -0.25 3.25
N ASP A 60 13.89 -0.35 2.30
CA ASP A 60 14.14 -0.02 0.91
C ASP A 60 13.75 1.43 0.56
N LEU A 61 12.79 2.01 1.26
CA LEU A 61 12.29 3.37 1.01
C LEU A 61 12.63 4.32 2.16
N ALA A 62 13.40 5.36 1.85
CA ALA A 62 13.83 6.35 2.84
C ALA A 62 12.67 7.11 3.49
N ASP A 63 11.61 7.37 2.76
CA ASP A 63 10.42 8.09 3.21
C ASP A 63 9.50 7.26 4.14
N HIS A 64 9.74 5.95 4.26
CA HIS A 64 9.03 5.06 5.17
C HIS A 64 9.83 4.73 6.44
N ARG A 65 11.08 5.19 6.55
CA ARG A 65 11.88 5.01 7.77
C ARG A 65 11.27 5.81 8.92
N ARG A 66 11.38 5.27 10.13
CA ARG A 66 11.02 6.04 11.34
C ARG A 66 11.91 7.29 11.44
N GLU A 67 11.32 8.39 11.89
CA GLU A 67 12.04 9.66 12.13
C GLU A 67 12.78 10.18 10.87
N THR A 68 12.27 9.87 9.70
CA THR A 68 12.88 10.33 8.45
C THR A 68 12.62 11.81 8.20
N VAL A 69 13.65 12.52 7.75
CA VAL A 69 13.51 13.87 7.19
C VAL A 69 12.97 13.85 5.75
N CYS A 70 12.97 12.67 5.12
CA CYS A 70 12.47 12.44 3.76
C CYS A 70 10.97 12.19 3.70
N PHE A 71 10.22 12.62 4.71
CA PHE A 71 8.78 12.43 4.79
C PHE A 71 8.06 12.91 3.52
N PRO A 72 7.22 12.10 2.89
CA PRO A 72 6.52 12.46 1.65
C PRO A 72 5.49 13.54 1.93
N ARG A 73 5.67 14.70 1.30
CA ARG A 73 4.79 15.87 1.49
C ARG A 73 3.50 15.76 0.70
N ASN A 74 3.50 14.98 -0.36
CA ASN A 74 2.36 14.80 -1.25
C ASN A 74 1.86 13.36 -1.19
N VAL A 75 0.59 13.18 -0.84
CA VAL A 75 -0.03 11.86 -0.68
C VAL A 75 -0.05 11.09 -2.01
N ALA A 76 -0.33 11.75 -3.13
CA ALA A 76 -0.35 11.11 -4.43
C ALA A 76 1.03 10.53 -4.78
N ASN A 77 2.10 11.31 -4.57
CA ASN A 77 3.46 10.85 -4.82
C ASN A 77 3.84 9.69 -3.90
N MET A 78 3.46 9.75 -2.62
CA MET A 78 3.69 8.66 -1.68
C MET A 78 3.01 7.37 -2.16
N LEU A 79 1.74 7.44 -2.51
CA LEU A 79 0.98 6.27 -2.96
C LEU A 79 1.48 5.74 -4.31
N ASN A 80 1.84 6.61 -5.25
CA ASN A 80 2.44 6.21 -6.52
C ASN A 80 3.77 5.46 -6.30
N ARG A 81 4.64 5.97 -5.44
CA ARG A 81 5.90 5.30 -5.07
C ARG A 81 5.66 3.96 -4.40
N LEU A 82 4.67 3.89 -3.51
CA LEU A 82 4.28 2.63 -2.87
C LEU A 82 3.78 1.61 -3.90
N VAL A 83 2.93 2.01 -4.85
CA VAL A 83 2.44 1.13 -5.92
C VAL A 83 3.59 0.61 -6.78
N VAL A 84 4.52 1.49 -7.18
CA VAL A 84 5.71 1.10 -7.95
C VAL A 84 6.57 0.14 -7.15
N TYR A 85 6.79 0.42 -5.88
CA TYR A 85 7.55 -0.47 -4.99
C TYR A 85 6.90 -1.84 -4.86
N LEU A 86 5.59 -1.90 -4.63
CA LEU A 86 4.86 -3.17 -4.52
C LEU A 86 4.93 -3.99 -5.81
N GLY A 87 4.81 -3.32 -6.95
CA GLY A 87 4.99 -3.96 -8.25
C GLY A 87 6.39 -4.57 -8.40
N TRP A 88 7.42 -3.78 -8.14
CA TRP A 88 8.81 -4.25 -8.16
C TRP A 88 9.06 -5.36 -7.14
N HIS A 89 8.63 -5.18 -5.89
CA HIS A 89 8.83 -6.17 -4.83
C HIS A 89 8.21 -7.52 -5.18
N ASN A 90 6.99 -7.53 -5.70
CA ASN A 90 6.27 -8.78 -5.94
C ASN A 90 6.70 -9.46 -7.24
N TYR A 91 6.97 -8.70 -8.30
CA TYR A 91 7.14 -9.25 -9.65
C TYR A 91 8.58 -9.22 -10.16
N GLU A 92 9.48 -8.43 -9.56
CA GLU A 92 10.86 -8.28 -10.04
C GLU A 92 11.89 -8.69 -8.98
N LYS A 93 11.68 -8.31 -7.71
CA LYS A 93 12.61 -8.58 -6.63
C LYS A 93 12.73 -10.08 -6.37
N PRO A 94 13.97 -10.64 -6.34
CA PRO A 94 14.18 -12.04 -5.96
C PRO A 94 13.67 -12.30 -4.54
N TYR A 95 12.98 -13.41 -4.35
CA TYR A 95 12.48 -13.84 -3.03
C TYR A 95 13.61 -14.04 -2.00
N ARG A 96 14.78 -14.53 -2.45
CA ARG A 96 15.96 -14.71 -1.60
C ARG A 96 17.21 -14.23 -2.32
N ILE A 97 18.02 -13.46 -1.61
CA ILE A 97 19.34 -13.02 -2.08
C ILE A 97 20.35 -14.14 -1.83
N GLY A 98 21.28 -14.36 -2.77
CA GLY A 98 22.43 -15.25 -2.61
C GLY A 98 22.19 -16.72 -2.94
N ARG A 99 21.06 -17.08 -3.57
CA ARG A 99 20.83 -18.42 -4.13
C ARG A 99 20.66 -18.35 -5.64
N HIS A 100 21.06 -19.41 -6.34
CA HIS A 100 20.93 -19.55 -7.80
C HIS A 100 19.46 -19.56 -8.28
N ILE A 101 18.49 -19.72 -7.38
CA ILE A 101 17.06 -19.73 -7.71
C ILE A 101 16.57 -18.29 -7.68
N VAL A 102 16.40 -17.71 -8.85
CA VAL A 102 15.87 -16.32 -9.04
C VAL A 102 14.35 -16.39 -9.19
N MET A 103 13.66 -16.88 -8.17
CA MET A 103 12.20 -16.80 -8.13
C MET A 103 11.78 -15.48 -7.47
N THR A 104 10.76 -14.84 -8.03
CA THR A 104 10.12 -13.66 -7.43
C THR A 104 9.18 -14.05 -6.30
N HIS A 105 8.75 -13.07 -5.50
CA HIS A 105 7.75 -13.31 -4.45
C HIS A 105 6.43 -13.86 -5.03
N ALA A 106 6.01 -13.38 -6.20
CA ALA A 106 4.79 -13.84 -6.86
C ALA A 106 4.90 -15.31 -7.33
N GLU A 107 6.05 -15.73 -7.87
CA GLU A 107 6.29 -17.13 -8.26
C GLU A 107 6.28 -18.06 -7.03
N VAL A 108 6.88 -17.64 -5.94
CA VAL A 108 6.85 -18.41 -4.67
C VAL A 108 5.45 -18.49 -4.09
N ALA A 109 4.61 -17.48 -4.31
CA ALA A 109 3.19 -17.50 -3.93
C ALA A 109 2.31 -18.35 -4.87
N GLY A 110 2.90 -19.03 -5.87
CA GLY A 110 2.18 -19.92 -6.79
C GLY A 110 1.51 -19.19 -7.97
N ILE A 111 1.87 -17.94 -8.23
CA ILE A 111 1.36 -17.23 -9.40
C ILE A 111 2.12 -17.69 -10.63
N GLU A 112 1.38 -18.07 -11.66
CA GLU A 112 1.96 -18.54 -12.93
C GLU A 112 2.85 -17.47 -13.57
N ARG A 113 3.98 -17.88 -14.11
CA ARG A 113 4.94 -17.00 -14.80
C ARG A 113 4.29 -16.19 -15.93
N LYS A 114 3.33 -16.77 -16.64
CA LYS A 114 2.57 -16.09 -17.70
C LYS A 114 1.78 -14.88 -17.17
N ALA A 115 1.15 -15.05 -16.02
CA ALA A 115 0.43 -13.98 -15.35
C ALA A 115 1.38 -12.88 -14.83
N ILE A 116 2.57 -13.26 -14.36
CA ILE A 116 3.61 -12.32 -13.92
C ILE A 116 4.13 -11.50 -15.09
N CYS A 117 4.43 -12.12 -16.23
CA CYS A 117 4.85 -11.40 -17.45
C CYS A 117 3.79 -10.38 -17.87
N LYS A 118 2.51 -10.79 -17.91
CA LYS A 118 1.40 -9.88 -18.20
C LYS A 118 1.27 -8.73 -17.19
N ALA A 119 1.52 -9.00 -15.92
CA ALA A 119 1.50 -7.95 -14.89
C ALA A 119 2.65 -6.96 -15.07
N ARG A 120 3.86 -7.44 -15.42
CA ARG A 120 5.03 -6.59 -15.73
C ARG A 120 4.74 -5.68 -16.93
N GLU A 121 4.23 -6.21 -18.02
CA GLU A 121 3.84 -5.43 -19.20
C GLU A 121 2.87 -4.31 -18.83
N LYS A 122 1.87 -4.61 -18.00
CA LYS A 122 0.90 -3.62 -17.52
C LYS A 122 1.50 -2.50 -16.67
N GLN A 123 2.63 -2.71 -16.02
CA GLN A 123 3.29 -1.64 -15.24
C GLN A 123 3.80 -0.49 -16.11
N PHE A 124 4.14 -0.77 -17.35
CA PHE A 124 4.66 0.21 -18.30
C PHE A 124 3.60 0.76 -19.26
N GLN A 125 2.35 0.29 -19.15
CA GLN A 125 1.25 0.83 -19.94
C GLN A 125 0.84 2.21 -19.40
N GLU A 126 0.35 3.05 -20.32
CA GLU A 126 -0.24 4.33 -19.96
C GLU A 126 -1.38 4.14 -18.96
N ARG A 127 -1.32 4.86 -17.86
CA ARG A 127 -2.32 4.76 -16.79
C ARG A 127 -3.44 5.76 -17.01
N ALA A 128 -4.64 5.39 -16.56
CA ALA A 128 -5.76 6.30 -16.53
C ALA A 128 -5.43 7.53 -15.67
N PHE A 129 -5.80 8.70 -16.16
CA PHE A 129 -5.72 9.92 -15.40
C PHE A 129 -6.64 9.88 -14.17
N LEU A 130 -6.35 10.72 -13.20
CA LEU A 130 -7.12 10.80 -11.96
C LEU A 130 -8.61 11.06 -12.21
N SER A 131 -8.95 11.83 -13.25
CA SER A 131 -10.32 12.07 -13.70
C SER A 131 -11.05 10.80 -14.16
N ARG A 132 -10.32 9.80 -14.66
CA ARG A 132 -10.85 8.51 -15.14
C ARG A 132 -10.79 7.40 -14.06
N ALA A 133 -10.22 7.69 -12.91
CA ALA A 133 -10.01 6.69 -11.87
C ALA A 133 -11.29 6.31 -11.08
N GLY A 134 -12.43 6.94 -11.36
CA GLY A 134 -13.68 6.65 -10.65
C GLY A 134 -13.67 6.97 -9.15
N LEU A 135 -12.70 7.76 -8.69
CA LEU A 135 -12.58 8.13 -7.29
C LEU A 135 -13.70 9.08 -6.85
N SER A 136 -14.16 8.91 -5.61
CA SER A 136 -15.06 9.87 -4.98
C SER A 136 -14.39 11.25 -4.83
N LEU A 137 -15.18 12.30 -4.62
CA LEU A 137 -14.63 13.65 -4.36
C LEU A 137 -13.74 13.67 -3.11
N LEU A 138 -14.09 12.89 -2.09
CA LEU A 138 -13.28 12.78 -0.89
C LEU A 138 -11.94 12.11 -1.18
N ASP A 139 -11.95 10.99 -1.91
CA ASP A 139 -10.74 10.26 -2.27
C ASP A 139 -9.83 11.11 -3.17
N LYS A 140 -10.39 11.88 -4.11
CA LYS A 140 -9.62 12.83 -4.92
C LYS A 140 -8.96 13.90 -4.07
N LYS A 141 -9.68 14.48 -3.11
CA LYS A 141 -9.11 15.47 -2.18
C LYS A 141 -7.99 14.87 -1.34
N LEU A 142 -8.16 13.67 -0.82
CA LEU A 142 -7.12 12.97 -0.07
C LEU A 142 -5.91 12.66 -0.94
N TRP A 143 -6.12 12.18 -2.16
CA TRP A 143 -5.07 11.89 -3.12
C TRP A 143 -4.22 13.10 -3.47
N LEU A 144 -4.85 14.25 -3.64
CA LEU A 144 -4.18 15.51 -4.01
C LEU A 144 -3.64 16.28 -2.79
N ARG A 145 -3.94 15.81 -1.58
CA ARG A 145 -3.54 16.50 -0.36
C ARG A 145 -2.03 16.52 -0.20
N SER A 146 -1.51 17.70 0.13
CA SER A 146 -0.14 17.88 0.58
C SER A 146 -0.09 18.10 2.10
N PHE A 147 0.90 17.52 2.74
CA PHE A 147 1.12 17.77 4.16
C PHE A 147 1.93 19.05 4.35
N PRO A 148 1.50 19.96 5.25
CA PRO A 148 2.30 21.11 5.61
C PRO A 148 3.61 20.67 6.27
N THR A 149 4.68 21.37 5.99
CA THR A 149 5.99 21.17 6.61
C THR A 149 6.50 22.49 7.13
N PRO A 150 7.52 22.51 8.02
CA PRO A 150 8.11 23.75 8.51
C PRO A 150 8.60 24.69 7.40
N LEU A 151 9.06 24.13 6.28
CA LEU A 151 9.53 24.89 5.12
C LEU A 151 8.40 25.27 4.16
N LYS A 152 7.24 24.65 4.24
CA LYS A 152 6.14 24.84 3.30
C LYS A 152 4.82 24.86 4.03
N ARG A 153 4.43 26.03 4.50
CA ARG A 153 3.23 26.24 5.34
C ARG A 153 1.91 26.03 4.59
N LYS A 154 1.91 26.26 3.27
CA LYS A 154 0.76 25.96 2.39
C LYS A 154 1.30 25.29 1.14
N ALA A 155 0.87 24.10 0.88
CA ALA A 155 1.21 23.41 -0.35
C ALA A 155 0.03 22.59 -0.82
N GLU A 156 -0.82 23.23 -1.59
CA GLU A 156 -1.66 22.49 -2.51
C GLU A 156 -0.83 22.27 -3.78
N TYR A 157 -0.36 21.04 -3.93
CA TYR A 157 0.28 20.59 -5.16
C TYR A 157 -0.70 19.69 -5.89
N VAL A 158 -1.12 20.15 -7.04
CA VAL A 158 -1.94 19.34 -7.96
C VAL A 158 -1.03 18.90 -9.09
N PRO A 159 -0.78 17.60 -9.27
CA PRO A 159 0.02 17.10 -10.38
C PRO A 159 -0.60 17.44 -11.71
N ALA A 160 0.22 17.71 -12.74
CA ALA A 160 -0.26 18.10 -14.08
C ALA A 160 -1.26 17.08 -14.68
N TYR A 161 -1.06 15.80 -14.44
CA TYR A 161 -1.97 14.73 -14.91
C TYR A 161 -3.38 14.79 -14.27
N ALA A 162 -3.56 15.54 -13.21
CA ALA A 162 -4.88 15.68 -12.57
C ALA A 162 -5.78 16.71 -13.27
N TYR A 163 -5.21 17.49 -14.18
CA TYR A 163 -5.93 18.48 -15.02
C TYR A 163 -6.22 17.96 -16.43
N ALA A 164 -5.67 16.83 -16.79
CA ALA A 164 -5.80 16.25 -18.13
C ALA A 164 -7.05 15.39 -18.31
#